data_e4318b7d2ebf42a7b7ad4807600893e7
#
_entry.id   e4318b7d2ebf42a7b7ad4807600893e7
#
_cell.length_a   1.000
_cell.length_b   1.000
_cell.length_c   1.000
_cell.angle_alpha   90.00
_cell.angle_beta   90.00
_cell.angle_gamma   90.00
#
_symmetry.space_group_name_H-M   'P 1'
#
loop_
_entity.id
_entity.type
_entity.pdbx_description
1 polymer ?
#
loop_
_entity_poly.entity_id
_entity_poly.type
_entity_poly.pdbx_seq_one_letter_code
_entity_poly.pdbx_strand_id
1 'polypeptide(L)'
;MIKADAKIIEKNLRRLNEFNSTPEFGTTRVLFTETELAGREFVKGIMKDNGLEVTEDAAGNIFGKLAGTDPSLAPVWTGSHIDTV
;
A
#
# COMPACT_ATOMS: atom_id res chain seq x y z
N MET A 1 1.12 19.37 13.59
CA MET A 1 0.33 18.12 13.62
C MET A 1 0.22 17.56 12.19
N ILE A 2 0.46 16.27 12.03
CA ILE A 2 0.25 15.61 10.75
C ILE A 2 -1.24 15.45 10.52
N LYS A 3 -1.71 15.88 9.36
CA LYS A 3 -3.11 15.74 8.97
C LYS A 3 -3.21 14.94 7.67
N ALA A 4 -4.24 14.11 7.58
CA ALA A 4 -4.57 13.44 6.33
C ALA A 4 -5.06 14.45 5.29
N ASP A 5 -4.59 14.31 4.05
CA ASP A 5 -5.05 15.13 2.93
C ASP A 5 -5.98 14.28 2.06
N ALA A 6 -7.26 14.61 2.07
CA ALA A 6 -8.27 13.86 1.34
C ALA A 6 -8.02 13.81 -0.17
N LYS A 7 -7.44 14.86 -0.75
CA LYS A 7 -7.12 14.89 -2.18
C LYS A 7 -6.02 13.92 -2.55
N ILE A 8 -4.99 13.82 -1.70
CA ILE A 8 -3.88 12.88 -1.89
C ILE A 8 -4.38 11.46 -1.73
N ILE A 9 -5.19 11.19 -0.70
CA ILE A 9 -5.78 9.87 -0.47
C ILE A 9 -6.62 9.45 -1.67
N GLU A 10 -7.52 10.31 -2.14
CA GLU A 10 -8.35 10.02 -3.30
C GLU A 10 -7.52 9.76 -4.56
N LYS A 11 -6.52 10.58 -4.82
CA LYS A 11 -5.61 10.41 -5.96
C LYS A 11 -4.93 9.04 -5.91
N ASN A 12 -4.39 8.67 -4.76
CA ASN A 12 -3.70 7.39 -4.59
C ASN A 12 -4.65 6.20 -4.75
N LEU A 13 -5.87 6.29 -4.21
CA LEU A 13 -6.87 5.24 -4.38
C LEU A 13 -7.29 5.08 -5.85
N ARG A 14 -7.47 6.19 -6.57
CA ARG A 14 -7.79 6.15 -8.00
C ARG A 14 -6.65 5.56 -8.82
N ARG A 15 -5.41 5.90 -8.47
CA ARG A 15 -4.22 5.33 -9.12
C ARG A 15 -4.10 3.83 -8.86
N LEU A 16 -4.33 3.41 -7.62
CA LEU A 16 -4.33 1.97 -7.28
C LEU A 16 -5.41 1.22 -8.04
N ASN A 17 -6.57 1.85 -8.24
CA ASN A 17 -7.67 1.24 -8.99
C ASN A 17 -7.37 1.03 -10.48
N GLU A 18 -6.35 1.68 -11.03
CA GLU A 18 -5.89 1.42 -12.41
C GLU A 18 -5.25 0.03 -12.56
N PHE A 19 -4.74 -0.53 -11.46
CA PHE A 19 -4.24 -1.91 -11.42
C PHE A 19 -5.42 -2.86 -11.23
N ASN A 20 -6.15 -3.11 -12.32
CA ASN A 20 -7.44 -3.77 -12.31
C ASN A 20 -7.58 -4.57 -13.61
N SER A 21 -7.82 -5.88 -13.51
CA SER A 21 -7.92 -6.76 -14.67
C SER A 21 -9.32 -6.76 -15.31
N THR A 22 -10.31 -6.15 -14.65
CA THR A 22 -11.70 -6.06 -15.17
C THR A 22 -12.26 -4.64 -14.96
N PRO A 23 -11.67 -3.60 -15.59
CA PRO A 23 -12.05 -2.22 -15.31
C PRO A 23 -13.52 -1.89 -15.63
N GLU A 24 -14.18 -2.69 -16.44
CA GLU A 24 -15.58 -2.49 -16.80
C GLU A 24 -16.56 -3.05 -15.77
N PHE A 25 -16.09 -3.91 -14.85
CA PHE A 25 -16.94 -4.66 -13.93
C PHE A 25 -16.54 -4.50 -12.46
N GLY A 26 -16.04 -3.34 -12.09
CA GLY A 26 -15.57 -3.09 -10.73
C GLY A 26 -14.07 -3.23 -10.64
N THR A 27 -13.55 -3.80 -9.56
CA THR A 27 -12.12 -3.97 -9.36
C THR A 27 -11.78 -5.42 -9.16
N THR A 28 -10.93 -5.97 -10.02
CA THR A 28 -10.39 -7.31 -9.89
C THR A 28 -8.86 -7.22 -9.82
N ARG A 29 -8.32 -7.61 -8.69
CA ARG A 29 -6.88 -7.59 -8.42
C ARG A 29 -6.55 -8.79 -7.54
N VAL A 30 -6.59 -9.98 -8.17
CA VAL A 30 -6.43 -11.25 -7.47
C VAL A 30 -4.98 -11.41 -7.02
N LEU A 31 -4.81 -11.88 -5.79
CA LEU A 31 -3.51 -12.09 -5.16
C LEU A 31 -2.56 -12.88 -6.06
N PHE A 32 -1.33 -12.41 -6.17
CA PHE A 32 -0.22 -12.98 -6.96
C PHE A 32 -0.42 -12.99 -8.48
N THR A 33 -1.45 -12.35 -9.01
CA THR A 33 -1.53 -12.09 -10.45
C THR A 33 -0.59 -10.93 -10.83
N GLU A 34 -0.27 -10.81 -12.12
CA GLU A 34 0.56 -9.70 -12.61
C GLU A 34 -0.05 -8.34 -12.25
N THR A 35 -1.37 -8.21 -12.33
CA THR A 35 -2.10 -7.01 -11.96
C THR A 35 -1.88 -6.65 -10.48
N GLU A 36 -2.00 -7.64 -9.59
CA GLU A 36 -1.80 -7.44 -8.17
C GLU A 36 -0.33 -7.13 -7.85
N LEU A 37 0.60 -7.84 -8.48
CA LEU A 37 2.03 -7.58 -8.30
C LEU A 37 2.41 -6.16 -8.74
N ALA A 38 1.83 -5.67 -9.83
CA ALA A 38 2.03 -4.29 -10.27
C ALA A 38 1.44 -3.27 -9.29
N GLY A 39 0.24 -3.54 -8.77
CA GLY A 39 -0.36 -2.72 -7.72
C GLY A 39 0.48 -2.68 -6.46
N ARG A 40 1.07 -3.81 -6.09
CA ARG A 40 2.00 -3.94 -4.97
C ARG A 40 3.22 -3.03 -5.13
N GLU A 41 3.84 -3.02 -6.30
CA GLU A 41 4.98 -2.16 -6.59
C GLU A 41 4.59 -0.67 -6.51
N PHE A 42 3.40 -0.32 -6.96
CA PHE A 42 2.88 1.04 -6.82
C PHE A 42 2.77 1.45 -5.34
N VAL A 43 2.20 0.60 -4.49
CA VAL A 43 2.08 0.86 -3.03
C VAL A 43 3.45 1.00 -2.38
N LYS A 44 4.39 0.11 -2.72
CA LYS A 44 5.77 0.22 -2.22
C LYS A 44 6.40 1.55 -2.61
N GLY A 45 6.15 2.03 -3.82
CA GLY A 45 6.64 3.32 -4.30
C GLY A 45 6.10 4.48 -3.46
N ILE A 46 4.82 4.48 -3.13
CA ILE A 46 4.22 5.48 -2.24
C ILE A 46 4.89 5.46 -0.86
N MET A 47 5.09 4.27 -0.30
CA MET A 47 5.75 4.12 0.99
C MET A 47 7.16 4.72 0.97
N LYS A 48 7.95 4.40 -0.05
CA LYS A 48 9.32 4.93 -0.20
C LYS A 48 9.32 6.45 -0.39
N ASP A 49 8.40 6.98 -1.19
CA ASP A 49 8.28 8.42 -1.44
C ASP A 49 7.93 9.18 -0.15
N ASN A 50 7.30 8.51 0.81
CA ASN A 50 6.98 9.09 2.10
C ASN A 50 8.02 8.78 3.19
N GLY A 51 9.18 8.29 2.81
CA GLY A 51 10.30 8.06 3.72
C GLY A 51 10.17 6.82 4.59
N LEU A 52 9.30 5.89 4.25
CA LEU A 52 9.16 4.65 4.99
C LEU A 52 10.22 3.64 4.58
N GLU A 53 10.69 2.85 5.53
CA GLU A 53 11.50 1.67 5.27
C GLU A 53 10.56 0.54 4.84
N VAL A 54 10.73 0.05 3.61
CA VAL A 54 9.85 -0.95 3.01
C VAL A 54 10.48 -2.33 3.11
N THR A 55 9.73 -3.28 3.67
CA THR A 55 10.11 -4.69 3.72
C THR A 55 8.94 -5.55 3.28
N GLU A 56 9.22 -6.79 2.91
CA GLU A 56 8.22 -7.74 2.48
C GLU A 56 8.58 -9.11 3.06
N ASP A 57 7.59 -9.83 3.60
CA ASP A 57 7.83 -11.17 4.13
C ASP A 57 7.63 -12.26 3.06
N ALA A 58 7.87 -13.51 3.45
CA ALA A 58 7.76 -14.64 2.54
C ALA A 58 6.33 -14.92 2.06
N ALA A 59 5.32 -14.43 2.80
CA ALA A 59 3.91 -14.56 2.41
C ALA A 59 3.47 -13.43 1.49
N GLY A 60 4.32 -12.42 1.27
CA GLY A 60 4.01 -11.28 0.43
C GLY A 60 3.38 -10.10 1.17
N ASN A 61 3.39 -10.10 2.51
CA ASN A 61 2.95 -8.93 3.25
C ASN A 61 3.97 -7.80 3.12
N ILE A 62 3.49 -6.59 2.83
CA ILE A 62 4.33 -5.42 2.65
C ILE A 62 4.27 -4.58 3.92
N PHE A 63 5.42 -4.17 4.43
CA PHE A 63 5.54 -3.34 5.62
C PHE A 63 6.23 -2.04 5.26
N GLY A 64 5.61 -0.92 5.66
CA GLY A 64 6.25 0.39 5.62
C GLY A 64 6.46 0.86 7.05
N LYS A 65 7.70 1.01 7.47
CA LYS A 65 8.04 1.40 8.84
C LYS A 65 8.50 2.85 8.87
N LEU A 66 7.85 3.64 9.72
CA LEU A 66 8.32 4.96 10.09
C LEU A 66 8.95 4.87 11.47
N ALA A 67 10.23 5.18 11.58
CA ALA A 67 10.93 5.14 12.85
C ALA A 67 10.40 6.24 13.77
N GLY A 68 10.11 5.87 15.02
CA GLY A 68 9.78 6.83 16.06
C GLY A 68 11.04 7.46 16.67
N THR A 69 10.83 8.38 17.60
CA THR A 69 11.92 9.04 18.30
C THR A 69 12.56 8.19 19.39
N ASP A 70 11.84 7.19 19.87
CA ASP A 70 12.33 6.25 20.90
C ASP A 70 12.23 4.81 20.39
N PRO A 71 13.35 4.23 19.91
CA PRO A 71 13.35 2.87 19.34
C PRO A 71 13.13 1.77 20.37
N SER A 72 13.16 2.07 21.67
CA SER A 72 12.86 1.09 22.72
C SER A 72 11.37 0.80 22.86
N LEU A 73 10.51 1.66 22.33
CA LEU A 73 9.07 1.48 22.38
C LEU A 73 8.59 0.55 21.28
N ALA A 74 7.57 -0.25 21.58
CA ALA A 74 6.94 -1.10 20.60
C ALA A 74 6.22 -0.26 19.53
N PRO A 75 6.21 -0.70 18.27
CA PRO A 75 5.53 0.03 17.21
C PRO A 75 4.00 -0.02 17.33
N VAL A 76 3.36 1.00 16.81
CA VAL A 76 1.92 1.00 16.57
C VAL A 76 1.67 0.49 15.16
N TRP A 77 0.76 -0.46 15.01
CA TRP A 77 0.46 -1.11 13.73
C TRP A 77 -0.90 -0.70 13.20
N THR A 78 -0.96 -0.52 11.90
CA THR A 78 -2.21 -0.43 11.15
C THR A 78 -2.03 -1.21 9.86
N GLY A 79 -3.12 -1.68 9.27
CA GLY A 79 -3.00 -2.47 8.05
C GLY A 79 -4.31 -2.62 7.31
N SER A 80 -4.18 -3.06 6.07
CA SER A 80 -5.29 -3.36 5.18
C SER A 80 -4.78 -4.33 4.12
N HIS A 81 -5.60 -4.61 3.11
CA HIS A 81 -5.20 -5.44 1.98
C HIS A 81 -5.48 -4.72 0.66
N ILE A 82 -4.74 -5.06 -0.38
CA ILE A 82 -4.93 -4.48 -1.71
C ILE A 82 -5.51 -5.47 -2.73
N ASP A 83 -5.47 -6.76 -2.42
CA ASP A 83 -6.08 -7.76 -3.29
C ASP A 83 -7.61 -7.67 -3.26
N THR A 84 -8.22 -8.04 -4.36
CA THR A 84 -9.68 -8.13 -4.51
C THR A 84 -10.05 -9.47 -5.17
N VAL A 85 -11.33 -9.81 -5.12
CA VAL A 85 -11.86 -10.97 -5.83
C VAL A 85 -11.91 -10.78 -7.33
#